data_fde349964d5b13a985fceb6ea61e7e47
#
_entry.id   fde349964d5b13a985fceb6ea61e7e47
#
_cell.length_a   1.000
_cell.length_b   1.000
_cell.length_c   1.000
_cell.angle_alpha   90.00
_cell.angle_beta   90.00
_cell.angle_gamma   90.00
#
_symmetry.space_group_name_H-M   'P 1'
#
loop_
_entity.id
_entity.type
_entity.pdbx_description
1 polymer ?
#
loop_
_entity_poly.entity_id
_entity_poly.type
_entity_poly.pdbx_seq_one_letter_code
_entity_poly.pdbx_strand_id
1 'polypeptide(L)'
;GGTASNDGGIGIAAGLGYRFYDRDGNVLPACGQSLLKLASISTENRYEIPEDVQIHILADVASPLCGPQGATYIFGKQKDLDPTMFAVVDQAIQDFYGKASPVTLEIKGAGAGGGIAGGLCAFAQANIVSGIDTCLNLINFDKKVADADLVIVGEGRLDRQSLAGKAPIGVAKRTPVGVPVIAICGSLAEDLPPLPFENIQAAFSILEKSEPLEDSLKNASLYLEHTAANIGNLLNMRKI
;
A
#
# COMPACT_ATOMS: atom_id res chain seq x y z
N GLY A 1 5.65 -2.61 1.25
CA GLY A 1 6.05 -2.54 -0.16
C GLY A 1 7.38 -3.21 -0.45
N GLY A 2 7.71 -3.42 -1.75
CA GLY A 2 9.00 -3.98 -2.16
C GLY A 2 9.16 -5.48 -1.93
N THR A 3 8.06 -6.24 -1.77
CA THR A 3 8.11 -7.70 -1.62
C THR A 3 8.27 -8.39 -2.97
N ALA A 4 9.09 -9.44 -3.03
CA ALA A 4 9.31 -10.23 -4.25
C ALA A 4 8.42 -11.48 -4.35
N SER A 5 7.78 -11.90 -3.26
CA SER A 5 6.96 -13.11 -3.22
C SER A 5 5.52 -12.89 -3.70
N ASN A 6 4.94 -13.92 -4.33
CA ASN A 6 3.50 -14.05 -4.61
C ASN A 6 3.12 -15.49 -4.29
N ASP A 7 3.07 -15.81 -3.02
CA ASP A 7 2.97 -17.16 -2.46
C ASP A 7 1.82 -17.31 -1.46
N GLY A 8 0.92 -16.31 -1.43
CA GLY A 8 -0.20 -16.32 -0.48
C GLY A 8 0.23 -16.24 0.98
N GLY A 9 1.49 -15.89 1.28
CA GLY A 9 1.98 -15.80 2.65
C GLY A 9 2.28 -17.15 3.30
N ILE A 10 2.48 -18.24 2.53
CA ILE A 10 2.84 -19.56 3.07
C ILE A 10 4.12 -19.51 3.91
N GLY A 11 5.07 -18.59 3.56
CA GLY A 11 6.28 -18.36 4.34
C GLY A 11 6.01 -17.82 5.74
N ILE A 12 4.98 -16.99 5.91
CA ILE A 12 4.54 -16.49 7.23
C ILE A 12 4.04 -17.65 8.08
N ALA A 13 3.15 -18.49 7.53
CA ALA A 13 2.63 -19.63 8.23
C ALA A 13 3.76 -20.59 8.65
N ALA A 14 4.71 -20.88 7.75
CA ALA A 14 5.86 -21.73 8.07
C ALA A 14 6.72 -21.14 9.19
N GLY A 15 6.97 -19.82 9.18
CA GLY A 15 7.70 -19.12 10.23
C GLY A 15 7.01 -19.21 11.60
N LEU A 16 5.67 -19.30 11.59
CA LEU A 16 4.84 -19.50 12.78
C LEU A 16 4.67 -20.99 13.14
N GLY A 17 5.46 -21.89 12.54
CA GLY A 17 5.50 -23.30 12.91
C GLY A 17 4.51 -24.21 12.18
N TYR A 18 3.69 -23.67 11.27
CA TYR A 18 2.84 -24.51 10.42
C TYR A 18 3.70 -25.36 9.49
N ARG A 19 3.22 -26.59 9.17
CA ARG A 19 3.88 -27.51 8.25
C ARG A 19 2.92 -27.92 7.15
N PHE A 20 3.47 -28.10 5.95
CA PHE A 20 2.73 -28.35 4.72
C PHE A 20 3.14 -29.71 4.17
N TYR A 21 2.17 -30.50 3.70
CA TYR A 21 2.40 -31.82 3.22
C TYR A 21 1.72 -32.06 1.87
N ASP A 22 2.37 -32.84 1.01
CA ASP A 22 1.78 -33.36 -0.22
C ASP A 22 0.87 -34.57 0.06
N ARG A 23 0.33 -35.18 -1.02
CA ARG A 23 -0.56 -36.37 -0.93
C ARG A 23 0.14 -37.58 -0.42
N ASP A 24 1.46 -37.67 -0.57
CA ASP A 24 2.28 -38.81 -0.15
C ASP A 24 2.81 -38.62 1.28
N GLY A 25 2.47 -37.51 1.93
CA GLY A 25 2.89 -37.18 3.30
C GLY A 25 4.30 -36.58 3.38
N ASN A 26 4.91 -36.18 2.26
CA ASN A 26 6.20 -35.52 2.26
C ASN A 26 6.03 -34.04 2.68
N VAL A 27 6.98 -33.54 3.45
CA VAL A 27 7.03 -32.12 3.85
C VAL A 27 7.34 -31.24 2.64
N LEU A 28 6.51 -30.24 2.42
CA LEU A 28 6.71 -29.24 1.37
C LEU A 28 7.47 -28.02 1.91
N PRO A 29 8.43 -27.46 1.13
CA PRO A 29 9.07 -26.21 1.48
C PRO A 29 8.06 -25.05 1.46
N ALA A 30 8.31 -24.01 2.25
CA ALA A 30 7.44 -22.85 2.32
C ALA A 30 7.69 -21.87 1.15
N CYS A 31 7.20 -22.21 -0.02
CA CYS A 31 7.31 -21.41 -1.23
C CYS A 31 6.05 -21.54 -2.10
N GLY A 32 5.84 -20.59 -3.02
CA GLY A 32 4.65 -20.55 -3.89
C GLY A 32 4.43 -21.82 -4.70
N GLN A 33 5.52 -22.49 -5.15
CA GLN A 33 5.42 -23.74 -5.91
C GLN A 33 4.80 -24.89 -5.10
N SER A 34 4.98 -24.88 -3.78
CA SER A 34 4.43 -25.89 -2.87
C SER A 34 2.91 -25.85 -2.79
N LEU A 35 2.30 -24.67 -3.02
CA LEU A 35 0.85 -24.54 -3.05
C LEU A 35 0.20 -25.45 -4.10
N LEU A 36 0.88 -25.68 -5.22
CA LEU A 36 0.39 -26.55 -6.30
C LEU A 36 0.31 -28.03 -5.92
N LYS A 37 1.01 -28.44 -4.86
CA LYS A 37 1.10 -29.81 -4.38
C LYS A 37 0.47 -30.01 -3.01
N LEU A 38 -0.03 -28.93 -2.40
CA LEU A 38 -0.50 -28.92 -1.03
C LEU A 38 -1.73 -29.82 -0.83
N ALA A 39 -1.59 -30.84 0.00
CA ALA A 39 -2.68 -31.71 0.41
C ALA A 39 -3.20 -31.40 1.80
N SER A 40 -2.30 -31.22 2.79
CA SER A 40 -2.68 -30.95 4.18
C SER A 40 -1.75 -29.96 4.88
N ILE A 41 -2.28 -29.38 5.96
CA ILE A 41 -1.59 -28.40 6.81
C ILE A 41 -1.63 -28.92 8.23
N SER A 42 -0.45 -29.00 8.88
CA SER A 42 -0.36 -29.29 10.31
C SER A 42 -0.17 -28.03 11.12
N THR A 43 -0.87 -27.97 12.23
CA THR A 43 -0.82 -26.87 13.21
C THR A 43 -0.15 -27.31 14.51
N GLU A 44 0.37 -28.52 14.58
CA GLU A 44 0.85 -29.16 15.80
C GLU A 44 1.96 -28.37 16.52
N ASN A 45 2.83 -27.72 15.76
CA ASN A 45 3.96 -26.95 16.30
C ASN A 45 3.78 -25.46 16.07
N ARG A 46 2.55 -24.98 15.88
CA ARG A 46 2.31 -23.57 15.64
C ARG A 46 2.68 -22.72 16.87
N TYR A 47 3.30 -21.58 16.60
CA TYR A 47 3.48 -20.56 17.62
C TYR A 47 2.17 -19.79 17.80
N GLU A 48 1.72 -19.66 19.04
CA GLU A 48 0.55 -18.87 19.38
C GLU A 48 1.00 -17.42 19.70
N ILE A 49 0.44 -16.47 18.97
CA ILE A 49 0.69 -15.05 19.24
C ILE A 49 0.07 -14.72 20.60
N PRO A 50 0.82 -14.15 21.56
CA PRO A 50 0.29 -13.75 22.86
C PRO A 50 -0.89 -12.77 22.71
N GLU A 51 -1.90 -12.89 23.58
CA GLU A 51 -3.14 -12.09 23.51
C GLU A 51 -2.89 -10.58 23.66
N ASP A 52 -1.82 -10.19 24.33
CA ASP A 52 -1.41 -8.79 24.52
C ASP A 52 -0.63 -8.20 23.33
N VAL A 53 -0.29 -9.02 22.31
CA VAL A 53 0.40 -8.60 21.09
C VAL A 53 -0.62 -8.25 20.00
N GLN A 54 -0.61 -7.00 19.56
CA GLN A 54 -1.39 -6.53 18.41
C GLN A 54 -0.49 -6.34 17.20
N ILE A 55 -0.85 -6.99 16.09
CA ILE A 55 -0.12 -6.87 14.83
C ILE A 55 -0.95 -6.05 13.85
N HIS A 56 -0.43 -4.93 13.41
CA HIS A 56 -1.04 -4.06 12.42
C HIS A 56 -0.26 -4.10 11.11
N ILE A 57 -0.99 -4.35 10.02
CA ILE A 57 -0.46 -4.32 8.66
C ILE A 57 -0.81 -2.98 8.05
N LEU A 58 0.19 -2.14 7.82
CA LEU A 58 0.01 -0.86 7.14
C LEU A 58 -0.04 -1.12 5.63
N ALA A 59 -1.23 -1.06 5.05
CA ALA A 59 -1.42 -1.27 3.62
C ALA A 59 -2.41 -0.25 3.04
N ASP A 60 -1.99 0.39 1.96
CA ASP A 60 -2.78 1.38 1.22
C ASP A 60 -3.40 0.78 -0.06
N VAL A 61 -3.30 -0.55 -0.22
CA VAL A 61 -3.90 -1.27 -1.34
C VAL A 61 -5.12 -2.06 -0.88
N ALA A 62 -6.14 -2.07 -1.73
CA ALA A 62 -7.41 -2.74 -1.44
C ALA A 62 -7.54 -4.11 -2.14
N SER A 63 -6.49 -4.56 -2.84
CA SER A 63 -6.52 -5.80 -3.61
C SER A 63 -6.89 -6.99 -2.73
N PRO A 64 -7.91 -7.78 -3.09
CA PRO A 64 -8.22 -9.02 -2.41
C PRO A 64 -7.09 -10.03 -2.61
N LEU A 65 -7.16 -11.14 -1.90
CA LEU A 65 -6.13 -12.17 -1.99
C LEU A 65 -6.12 -12.85 -3.37
N CYS A 66 -7.30 -13.20 -3.88
CA CYS A 66 -7.51 -13.95 -5.12
C CYS A 66 -8.48 -13.25 -6.06
N GLY A 67 -8.59 -13.77 -7.28
CA GLY A 67 -9.48 -13.30 -8.34
C GLY A 67 -8.85 -12.25 -9.24
N PRO A 68 -9.60 -11.70 -10.23
CA PRO A 68 -9.05 -10.80 -11.27
C PRO A 68 -8.39 -9.52 -10.73
N GLN A 69 -8.76 -9.08 -9.53
CA GLN A 69 -8.16 -7.95 -8.82
C GLN A 69 -7.28 -8.39 -7.65
N GLY A 70 -7.00 -9.69 -7.55
CA GLY A 70 -6.21 -10.31 -6.51
C GLY A 70 -4.71 -10.14 -6.68
N ALA A 71 -3.97 -10.59 -5.66
CA ALA A 71 -2.51 -10.44 -5.58
C ALA A 71 -1.80 -10.91 -6.85
N THR A 72 -2.16 -12.08 -7.38
CA THR A 72 -1.50 -12.70 -8.52
C THR A 72 -1.68 -11.87 -9.80
N TYR A 73 -2.90 -11.45 -10.09
CA TYR A 73 -3.19 -10.70 -11.32
C TYR A 73 -2.65 -9.27 -11.30
N ILE A 74 -2.66 -8.61 -10.14
CA ILE A 74 -2.21 -7.21 -10.01
C ILE A 74 -0.69 -7.13 -9.87
N PHE A 75 -0.06 -8.02 -9.11
CA PHE A 75 1.35 -7.88 -8.73
C PHE A 75 2.25 -8.99 -9.30
N GLY A 76 1.69 -10.07 -9.85
CA GLY A 76 2.45 -11.24 -10.30
C GLY A 76 3.49 -10.89 -11.37
N LYS A 77 3.09 -10.11 -12.40
CA LYS A 77 3.98 -9.74 -13.51
C LYS A 77 5.23 -8.97 -13.03
N GLN A 78 5.08 -8.03 -12.10
CA GLN A 78 6.23 -7.26 -11.57
C GLN A 78 7.14 -8.08 -10.64
N LYS A 79 6.74 -9.32 -10.34
CA LYS A 79 7.47 -10.30 -9.52
C LYS A 79 7.94 -11.51 -10.36
N ASP A 80 8.08 -11.30 -11.66
CA ASP A 80 8.56 -12.27 -12.65
C ASP A 80 7.72 -13.55 -12.75
N LEU A 81 6.45 -13.50 -12.33
CA LEU A 81 5.52 -14.61 -12.56
C LEU A 81 5.03 -14.57 -14.02
N ASP A 82 5.17 -15.70 -14.72
CA ASP A 82 4.66 -15.86 -16.08
C ASP A 82 3.13 -15.69 -16.09
N PRO A 83 2.57 -14.78 -16.93
CA PRO A 83 1.14 -14.59 -17.03
C PRO A 83 0.33 -15.85 -17.34
N THR A 84 0.92 -16.83 -18.02
CA THR A 84 0.28 -18.13 -18.29
C THR A 84 0.00 -18.93 -17.02
N MET A 85 0.71 -18.64 -15.94
CA MET A 85 0.58 -19.28 -14.63
C MET A 85 -0.40 -18.56 -13.69
N PHE A 86 -0.90 -17.38 -14.04
CA PHE A 86 -1.73 -16.58 -13.14
C PHE A 86 -2.95 -17.34 -12.61
N ALA A 87 -3.72 -17.96 -13.49
CA ALA A 87 -4.92 -18.70 -13.08
C ALA A 87 -4.57 -19.88 -12.16
N VAL A 88 -3.47 -20.58 -12.45
CA VAL A 88 -3.04 -21.75 -11.67
C VAL A 88 -2.56 -21.35 -10.28
N VAL A 89 -1.77 -20.26 -10.19
CA VAL A 89 -1.26 -19.75 -8.91
C VAL A 89 -2.38 -19.15 -8.08
N ASP A 90 -3.27 -18.37 -8.70
CA ASP A 90 -4.43 -17.77 -8.03
C ASP A 90 -5.33 -18.85 -7.41
N GLN A 91 -5.64 -19.90 -8.18
CA GLN A 91 -6.43 -21.03 -7.70
C GLN A 91 -5.71 -21.77 -6.56
N ALA A 92 -4.40 -21.97 -6.64
CA ALA A 92 -3.63 -22.63 -5.60
C ALA A 92 -3.63 -21.83 -4.28
N ILE A 93 -3.56 -20.50 -4.35
CA ILE A 93 -3.72 -19.61 -3.20
C ILE A 93 -5.14 -19.73 -2.63
N GLN A 94 -6.15 -19.72 -3.48
CA GLN A 94 -7.55 -19.90 -3.06
C GLN A 94 -7.76 -21.24 -2.35
N ASP A 95 -7.23 -22.35 -2.90
CA ASP A 95 -7.33 -23.68 -2.30
C ASP A 95 -6.60 -23.76 -0.96
N PHE A 96 -5.45 -23.09 -0.84
CA PHE A 96 -4.69 -22.99 0.41
C PHE A 96 -5.53 -22.32 1.50
N TYR A 97 -6.11 -21.17 1.21
CA TYR A 97 -6.95 -20.46 2.18
C TYR A 97 -8.28 -21.15 2.44
N GLY A 98 -8.83 -21.82 1.45
CA GLY A 98 -10.01 -22.69 1.63
C GLY A 98 -9.80 -23.76 2.69
N LYS A 99 -8.55 -24.23 2.87
CA LYS A 99 -8.17 -25.21 3.91
C LYS A 99 -7.74 -24.54 5.22
N ALA A 100 -7.01 -23.42 5.14
CA ALA A 100 -6.34 -22.83 6.29
C ALA A 100 -7.21 -21.79 7.02
N SER A 101 -7.87 -20.89 6.28
CA SER A 101 -8.66 -19.78 6.81
C SER A 101 -9.56 -19.18 5.72
N PRO A 102 -10.73 -19.79 5.43
CA PRO A 102 -11.61 -19.32 4.37
C PRO A 102 -12.04 -17.85 4.52
N VAL A 103 -12.19 -17.37 5.75
CA VAL A 103 -12.56 -15.97 6.03
C VAL A 103 -11.55 -14.94 5.49
N THR A 104 -10.29 -15.34 5.34
CA THR A 104 -9.23 -14.47 4.84
C THR A 104 -9.42 -14.11 3.35
N LEU A 105 -10.11 -14.94 2.58
CA LEU A 105 -10.45 -14.67 1.18
C LEU A 105 -11.33 -13.42 1.01
N GLU A 106 -12.13 -13.11 2.03
CA GLU A 106 -13.05 -11.97 2.04
C GLU A 106 -12.41 -10.68 2.58
N ILE A 107 -11.17 -10.75 3.11
CA ILE A 107 -10.51 -9.59 3.70
C ILE A 107 -9.99 -8.67 2.59
N LYS A 108 -10.49 -7.44 2.57
CA LYS A 108 -10.02 -6.39 1.69
C LYS A 108 -8.56 -6.04 2.03
N GLY A 109 -7.70 -6.02 1.01
CA GLY A 109 -6.27 -5.77 1.19
C GLY A 109 -5.43 -7.01 1.52
N ALA A 110 -6.03 -8.20 1.69
CA ALA A 110 -5.30 -9.42 1.99
C ALA A 110 -4.28 -9.81 0.89
N GLY A 111 -4.47 -9.33 -0.35
CA GLY A 111 -3.52 -9.51 -1.45
C GLY A 111 -2.25 -8.65 -1.35
N ALA A 112 -2.18 -7.69 -0.42
CA ALA A 112 -1.01 -6.85 -0.24
C ALA A 112 0.25 -7.68 0.00
N GLY A 113 1.34 -7.28 -0.66
CA GLY A 113 2.61 -8.00 -0.57
C GLY A 113 2.64 -9.38 -1.22
N GLY A 114 1.68 -9.69 -2.15
CA GLY A 114 1.59 -11.02 -2.77
C GLY A 114 0.99 -12.08 -1.83
N GLY A 115 0.09 -11.64 -0.95
CA GLY A 115 -0.58 -12.48 0.05
C GLY A 115 0.09 -12.48 1.44
N ILE A 116 1.17 -11.72 1.65
CA ILE A 116 1.78 -11.57 2.99
C ILE A 116 0.75 -11.03 3.98
N ALA A 117 -0.04 -10.02 3.59
CA ALA A 117 -1.08 -9.46 4.44
C ALA A 117 -2.13 -10.53 4.82
N GLY A 118 -2.60 -11.32 3.85
CA GLY A 118 -3.49 -12.45 4.11
C GLY A 118 -2.87 -13.46 5.07
N GLY A 119 -1.58 -13.79 4.88
CA GLY A 119 -0.85 -14.70 5.77
C GLY A 119 -0.80 -14.19 7.21
N LEU A 120 -0.48 -12.92 7.41
CA LEU A 120 -0.47 -12.33 8.74
C LEU A 120 -1.88 -12.28 9.37
N CYS A 121 -2.92 -11.97 8.59
CA CYS A 121 -4.30 -12.02 9.08
C CYS A 121 -4.70 -13.43 9.51
N ALA A 122 -4.41 -14.44 8.67
CA ALA A 122 -4.83 -15.82 8.91
C ALA A 122 -4.07 -16.51 10.05
N PHE A 123 -2.77 -16.28 10.15
CA PHE A 123 -1.88 -17.07 10.99
C PHE A 123 -1.33 -16.31 12.18
N ALA A 124 -1.35 -14.97 12.16
CA ALA A 124 -0.85 -14.11 13.23
C ALA A 124 -1.92 -13.17 13.80
N GLN A 125 -3.19 -13.35 13.46
CA GLN A 125 -4.32 -12.53 13.94
C GLN A 125 -4.13 -11.01 13.67
N ALA A 126 -3.41 -10.67 12.61
CA ALA A 126 -3.12 -9.29 12.27
C ALA A 126 -4.33 -8.56 11.66
N ASN A 127 -4.39 -7.24 11.85
CA ASN A 127 -5.39 -6.38 11.26
C ASN A 127 -4.78 -5.49 10.19
N ILE A 128 -5.46 -5.36 9.04
CA ILE A 128 -5.07 -4.41 8.00
C ILE A 128 -5.62 -3.05 8.37
N VAL A 129 -4.75 -2.05 8.42
CA VAL A 129 -5.09 -0.67 8.76
C VAL A 129 -4.53 0.29 7.70
N SER A 130 -5.15 1.46 7.56
CA SER A 130 -4.66 2.53 6.70
C SER A 130 -3.27 2.98 7.16
N GLY A 131 -2.30 2.95 6.24
CA GLY A 131 -0.93 3.38 6.51
C GLY A 131 -0.88 4.86 6.87
N ILE A 132 -1.55 5.69 6.07
CA ILE A 132 -1.54 7.14 6.30
C ILE A 132 -2.23 7.52 7.61
N ASP A 133 -3.40 6.96 7.93
CA ASP A 133 -4.10 7.29 9.17
C ASP A 133 -3.29 6.87 10.40
N THR A 134 -2.66 5.71 10.34
CA THR A 134 -1.78 5.23 11.41
C THR A 134 -0.59 6.16 11.60
N CYS A 135 0.08 6.57 10.51
CA CYS A 135 1.19 7.51 10.58
C CYS A 135 0.74 8.86 11.17
N LEU A 136 -0.39 9.40 10.71
CA LEU A 136 -0.92 10.68 11.21
C LEU A 136 -1.27 10.61 12.70
N ASN A 137 -1.81 9.47 13.17
CA ASN A 137 -2.06 9.24 14.59
C ASN A 137 -0.76 9.20 15.40
N LEU A 138 0.24 8.44 14.94
CA LEU A 138 1.53 8.31 15.63
C LEU A 138 2.26 9.63 15.80
N ILE A 139 2.17 10.53 14.81
CA ILE A 139 2.81 11.86 14.89
C ILE A 139 1.94 12.90 15.59
N ASN A 140 0.73 12.54 16.08
CA ASN A 140 -0.25 13.48 16.64
C ASN A 140 -0.56 14.62 15.67
N PHE A 141 -0.82 14.29 14.40
CA PHE A 141 -1.01 15.26 13.32
C PHE A 141 -2.06 16.31 13.66
N ASP A 142 -3.22 15.93 14.19
CA ASP A 142 -4.33 16.85 14.52
C ASP A 142 -3.90 17.99 15.44
N LYS A 143 -3.03 17.69 16.41
CA LYS A 143 -2.49 18.73 17.31
C LYS A 143 -1.51 19.65 16.59
N LYS A 144 -0.75 19.12 15.63
CA LYS A 144 0.24 19.91 14.88
C LYS A 144 -0.37 20.87 13.88
N VAL A 145 -1.56 20.56 13.37
CA VAL A 145 -2.23 21.38 12.36
C VAL A 145 -3.35 22.26 12.96
N ALA A 146 -3.61 22.12 14.26
CA ALA A 146 -4.71 22.87 14.91
C ALA A 146 -4.59 24.39 14.73
N ASP A 147 -3.38 24.93 14.76
CA ASP A 147 -3.08 26.35 14.63
C ASP A 147 -2.37 26.68 13.29
N ALA A 148 -2.46 25.78 12.30
CA ALA A 148 -1.82 26.02 11.01
C ALA A 148 -2.66 26.96 10.14
N ASP A 149 -2.00 27.91 9.47
CA ASP A 149 -2.62 28.78 8.47
C ASP A 149 -2.64 28.14 7.08
N LEU A 150 -1.77 27.16 6.85
CA LEU A 150 -1.58 26.46 5.59
C LEU A 150 -0.93 25.10 5.82
N VAL A 151 -1.37 24.10 5.09
CA VAL A 151 -0.70 22.78 5.01
C VAL A 151 -0.16 22.59 3.61
N ILE A 152 1.10 22.17 3.49
CA ILE A 152 1.74 21.85 2.23
C ILE A 152 1.99 20.33 2.20
N VAL A 153 1.55 19.68 1.13
CA VAL A 153 1.78 18.26 0.88
C VAL A 153 2.56 18.08 -0.41
N GLY A 154 3.30 16.98 -0.53
CA GLY A 154 4.07 16.69 -1.73
C GLY A 154 4.16 15.21 -2.04
N GLU A 155 4.27 14.90 -3.33
CA GLU A 155 4.60 13.56 -3.81
C GLU A 155 5.24 13.63 -5.22
N GLY A 156 5.78 12.48 -5.68
CA GLY A 156 6.39 12.43 -7.02
C GLY A 156 5.39 12.68 -8.15
N ARG A 157 4.17 12.11 -8.05
CA ARG A 157 3.10 12.31 -9.03
C ARG A 157 1.75 12.25 -8.36
N LEU A 158 0.98 13.31 -8.51
CA LEU A 158 -0.41 13.34 -8.08
C LEU A 158 -1.30 12.83 -9.22
N ASP A 159 -2.00 11.73 -8.99
CA ASP A 159 -2.84 11.03 -9.95
C ASP A 159 -4.09 10.43 -9.29
N ARG A 160 -4.95 9.76 -10.07
CA ARG A 160 -6.14 9.09 -9.54
C ARG A 160 -5.86 8.04 -8.48
N GLN A 161 -4.71 7.38 -8.53
CA GLN A 161 -4.33 6.42 -7.49
C GLN A 161 -4.02 7.14 -6.17
N SER A 162 -3.48 8.37 -6.24
CA SER A 162 -3.29 9.22 -5.08
C SER A 162 -4.61 9.49 -4.36
N LEU A 163 -5.73 9.65 -5.10
CA LEU A 163 -7.07 9.85 -4.55
C LEU A 163 -7.58 8.65 -3.74
N ALA A 164 -7.03 7.47 -3.94
CA ALA A 164 -7.41 6.26 -3.20
C ALA A 164 -6.89 6.23 -1.75
N GLY A 165 -6.32 7.33 -1.24
CA GLY A 165 -5.90 7.46 0.16
C GLY A 165 -4.39 7.45 0.38
N LYS A 166 -3.58 7.81 -0.65
CA LYS A 166 -2.15 8.06 -0.46
C LYS A 166 -1.90 9.29 0.43
N ALA A 167 -0.65 9.46 0.86
CA ALA A 167 -0.26 10.45 1.86
C ALA A 167 -0.82 11.87 1.63
N PRO A 168 -0.73 12.50 0.45
CA PRO A 168 -1.25 13.85 0.24
C PRO A 168 -2.74 13.98 0.50
N ILE A 169 -3.51 13.00 0.03
CA ILE A 169 -4.97 12.99 0.19
C ILE A 169 -5.35 12.69 1.64
N GLY A 170 -4.68 11.74 2.29
CA GLY A 170 -4.93 11.44 3.70
C GLY A 170 -4.65 12.64 4.60
N VAL A 171 -3.55 13.35 4.37
CA VAL A 171 -3.23 14.60 5.07
C VAL A 171 -4.28 15.68 4.79
N ALA A 172 -4.66 15.88 3.53
CA ALA A 172 -5.64 16.89 3.14
C ALA A 172 -7.01 16.63 3.77
N LYS A 173 -7.50 15.39 3.75
CA LYS A 173 -8.77 14.99 4.39
C LYS A 173 -8.77 15.22 5.90
N ARG A 174 -7.63 15.03 6.54
CA ARG A 174 -7.50 15.15 7.99
C ARG A 174 -7.16 16.58 8.46
N THR A 175 -6.80 17.45 7.54
CA THR A 175 -6.56 18.87 7.83
C THR A 175 -7.89 19.55 8.18
N PRO A 176 -7.96 20.37 9.26
CA PRO A 176 -9.18 21.02 9.69
C PRO A 176 -9.83 21.86 8.58
N VAL A 177 -11.16 21.90 8.57
CA VAL A 177 -11.93 22.75 7.66
C VAL A 177 -11.53 24.22 7.89
N GLY A 178 -11.20 24.91 6.80
CA GLY A 178 -10.74 26.32 6.86
C GLY A 178 -9.23 26.49 6.79
N VAL A 179 -8.44 25.42 7.01
CA VAL A 179 -7.00 25.41 6.76
C VAL A 179 -6.77 24.92 5.33
N PRO A 180 -6.31 25.77 4.40
CA PRO A 180 -6.09 25.37 3.01
C PRO A 180 -4.92 24.39 2.89
N VAL A 181 -5.04 23.45 1.95
CA VAL A 181 -3.96 22.53 1.59
C VAL A 181 -3.46 22.84 0.19
N ILE A 182 -2.14 22.94 0.01
CA ILE A 182 -1.47 23.08 -1.27
C ILE A 182 -0.65 21.83 -1.55
N ALA A 183 -0.79 21.26 -2.74
CA ALA A 183 0.06 20.16 -3.21
C ALA A 183 1.19 20.68 -4.09
N ILE A 184 2.43 20.26 -3.80
CA ILE A 184 3.61 20.49 -4.65
C ILE A 184 4.13 19.11 -5.07
N CYS A 185 4.06 18.82 -6.37
CA CYS A 185 4.31 17.48 -6.88
C CYS A 185 5.34 17.48 -8.01
N GLY A 186 6.03 16.38 -8.20
CA GLY A 186 6.91 16.21 -9.36
C GLY A 186 6.13 16.38 -10.66
N SER A 187 4.94 15.78 -10.75
CA SER A 187 4.03 15.99 -11.89
C SER A 187 2.57 15.85 -11.46
N LEU A 188 1.67 16.38 -12.27
CA LEU A 188 0.22 16.29 -12.12
C LEU A 188 -0.34 15.47 -13.28
N ALA A 189 -1.23 14.52 -13.01
CA ALA A 189 -1.90 13.75 -14.05
C ALA A 189 -3.03 14.56 -14.69
N GLU A 190 -3.30 14.30 -15.97
CA GLU A 190 -4.35 14.97 -16.74
C GLU A 190 -5.77 14.62 -16.25
N ASP A 191 -5.93 13.46 -15.63
CA ASP A 191 -7.21 12.91 -15.17
C ASP A 191 -7.56 13.26 -13.72
N LEU A 192 -6.87 14.24 -13.13
CA LEU A 192 -7.22 14.77 -11.82
C LEU A 192 -8.55 15.53 -11.86
N PRO A 193 -9.36 15.44 -10.79
CA PRO A 193 -10.56 16.27 -10.69
C PRO A 193 -10.19 17.75 -10.64
N PRO A 194 -11.12 18.65 -11.06
CA PRO A 194 -10.93 20.08 -10.89
C PRO A 194 -10.68 20.46 -9.43
N LEU A 195 -9.79 21.41 -9.20
CA LEU A 195 -9.56 21.99 -7.88
C LEU A 195 -10.70 22.96 -7.50
N PRO A 196 -11.08 23.04 -6.20
CA PRO A 196 -10.55 22.27 -5.09
C PRO A 196 -11.13 20.85 -5.01
N PHE A 197 -10.33 19.88 -4.59
CA PHE A 197 -10.81 18.53 -4.26
C PHE A 197 -10.16 18.02 -2.97
N GLU A 198 -10.90 17.26 -2.15
CA GLU A 198 -10.42 16.65 -0.91
C GLU A 198 -9.63 17.62 0.00
N ASN A 199 -10.07 18.88 0.08
CA ASN A 199 -9.42 20.00 0.77
C ASN A 199 -8.10 20.51 0.13
N ILE A 200 -7.65 19.98 -1.00
CA ILE A 200 -6.54 20.53 -1.78
C ILE A 200 -7.07 21.72 -2.58
N GLN A 201 -6.61 22.93 -2.24
CA GLN A 201 -7.05 24.17 -2.86
C GLN A 201 -6.26 24.51 -4.12
N ALA A 202 -4.98 24.16 -4.14
CA ALA A 202 -4.09 24.37 -5.28
C ALA A 202 -3.10 23.22 -5.41
N ALA A 203 -2.71 22.90 -6.64
CA ALA A 203 -1.67 21.92 -6.92
C ALA A 203 -0.68 22.48 -7.95
N PHE A 204 0.59 22.29 -7.70
CA PHE A 204 1.69 22.78 -8.52
C PHE A 204 2.59 21.62 -8.93
N SER A 205 2.94 21.57 -10.22
CA SER A 205 4.06 20.74 -10.69
C SER A 205 5.35 21.52 -10.54
N ILE A 206 6.41 20.84 -10.12
CA ILE A 206 7.75 21.43 -10.06
C ILE A 206 8.44 21.51 -11.43
N LEU A 207 7.88 20.88 -12.48
CA LEU A 207 8.49 20.88 -13.80
C LEU A 207 8.49 22.27 -14.40
N GLU A 208 9.68 22.82 -14.67
CA GLU A 208 9.86 24.15 -15.25
C GLU A 208 9.92 24.13 -16.77
N LYS A 209 10.28 23.00 -17.34
CA LYS A 209 10.46 22.80 -18.78
C LYS A 209 10.18 21.36 -19.21
N SER A 210 9.97 21.17 -20.49
CA SER A 210 9.88 19.83 -21.10
C SER A 210 11.29 19.28 -21.27
N GLU A 211 11.63 18.22 -20.57
CA GLU A 211 12.91 17.53 -20.61
C GLU A 211 12.73 16.04 -20.28
N PRO A 212 13.73 15.18 -20.57
CA PRO A 212 13.69 13.78 -20.17
C PRO A 212 13.52 13.63 -18.65
N LEU A 213 12.77 12.60 -18.22
CA LEU A 213 12.50 12.33 -16.81
C LEU A 213 13.78 12.23 -15.95
N GLU A 214 14.84 11.65 -16.50
CA GLU A 214 16.12 11.51 -15.81
C GLU A 214 16.73 12.87 -15.44
N ASP A 215 16.64 13.85 -16.32
CA ASP A 215 17.14 15.21 -16.07
C ASP A 215 16.24 15.96 -15.09
N SER A 216 14.93 15.81 -15.19
CA SER A 216 13.98 16.35 -14.22
C SER A 216 14.23 15.80 -12.81
N LEU A 217 14.53 14.50 -12.68
CA LEU A 217 14.88 13.89 -11.39
C LEU A 217 16.19 14.42 -10.82
N LYS A 218 17.21 14.66 -11.65
CA LYS A 218 18.49 15.27 -11.21
C LYS A 218 18.29 16.70 -10.70
N ASN A 219 17.38 17.45 -11.31
CA ASN A 219 17.12 18.85 -11.01
C ASN A 219 15.96 19.05 -10.01
N ALA A 220 15.33 17.98 -9.51
CA ALA A 220 14.10 18.04 -8.72
C ALA A 220 14.22 18.95 -7.49
N SER A 221 15.36 18.97 -6.80
CA SER A 221 15.60 19.83 -5.64
C SER A 221 15.55 21.31 -6.01
N LEU A 222 16.21 21.71 -7.11
CA LEU A 222 16.23 23.07 -7.60
C LEU A 222 14.83 23.53 -8.05
N TYR A 223 14.12 22.68 -8.79
CA TYR A 223 12.76 22.99 -9.26
C TYR A 223 11.77 23.13 -8.09
N LEU A 224 11.93 22.26 -7.06
CA LEU A 224 11.13 22.38 -5.84
C LEU A 224 11.40 23.71 -5.11
N GLU A 225 12.66 24.14 -5.00
CA GLU A 225 13.04 25.40 -4.39
C GLU A 225 12.43 26.58 -5.13
N HIS A 226 12.52 26.62 -6.45
CA HIS A 226 11.93 27.67 -7.29
C HIS A 226 10.41 27.70 -7.15
N THR A 227 9.75 26.56 -7.19
CA THR A 227 8.29 26.47 -7.03
C THR A 227 7.88 26.96 -5.64
N ALA A 228 8.59 26.54 -4.59
CA ALA A 228 8.32 26.96 -3.22
C ALA A 228 8.53 28.49 -3.04
N ALA A 229 9.58 29.05 -3.64
CA ALA A 229 9.83 30.49 -3.63
C ALA A 229 8.69 31.26 -4.31
N ASN A 230 8.21 30.80 -5.46
CA ASN A 230 7.08 31.42 -6.16
C ASN A 230 5.79 31.38 -5.32
N ILE A 231 5.50 30.24 -4.67
CA ILE A 231 4.35 30.13 -3.77
C ILE A 231 4.51 31.08 -2.57
N GLY A 232 5.70 31.17 -1.98
CA GLY A 232 6.00 32.11 -0.89
C GLY A 232 5.78 33.55 -1.29
N ASN A 233 6.19 33.94 -2.50
CA ASN A 233 5.93 35.29 -3.03
C ASN A 233 4.43 35.56 -3.19
N LEU A 234 3.65 34.60 -3.71
CA LEU A 234 2.19 34.74 -3.82
C LEU A 234 1.51 34.90 -2.45
N LEU A 235 1.94 34.15 -1.45
CA LEU A 235 1.40 34.30 -0.09
C LEU A 235 1.73 35.64 0.55
N ASN A 236 2.91 36.17 0.26
CA ASN A 236 3.31 37.50 0.75
C ASN A 236 2.52 38.65 0.09
N MET A 237 2.04 38.52 -1.14
CA MET A 237 1.22 39.52 -1.82
C MET A 237 -0.13 39.77 -1.14
N ARG A 238 -0.60 38.84 -0.30
CA ARG A 238 -1.86 38.96 0.46
C ARG A 238 -1.79 39.97 1.64
N LYS A 239 -0.61 40.52 1.88
CA LYS A 239 -0.40 41.56 2.94
C LYS A 239 -0.52 43.01 2.46
N ILE A 240 -1.06 43.20 1.23
CA ILE A 240 -1.34 44.52 0.67
C ILE A 240 -2.82 44.87 0.87
#